data_aea7f86dac1e5d02ed75bb923feb920d
#
_entry.id   aea7f86dac1e5d02ed75bb923feb920d
#
_cell.length_a   1.000
_cell.length_b   1.000
_cell.length_c   1.000
_cell.angle_alpha   90.00
_cell.angle_beta   90.00
_cell.angle_gamma   90.00
#
_symmetry.space_group_name_H-M   'P 1'
#
loop_
_entity.id
_entity.type
_entity.pdbx_description
1 polymer ?
#
loop_
_entity_poly.entity_id
_entity_poly.type
_entity_poly.pdbx_seq_one_letter_code
_entity_poly.pdbx_strand_id
1 'polypeptide(L)' 'MNENIKHIAEQSGFTSSQIDDESIKLEAFAKLIMKECVKYIEQHEIPVGNSAAGELACEWTYNALKEIRDEIKEKFDVK' A
#
# COMPACT_ATOMS: atom_id res chain seq x y z
N MET A 1 7.96 3.19 -15.65
CA MET A 1 7.68 2.46 -14.37
C MET A 1 7.79 3.41 -13.20
N ASN A 2 6.98 3.19 -12.18
CA ASN A 2 7.09 3.95 -10.92
C ASN A 2 8.48 3.76 -10.30
N GLU A 3 9.12 4.85 -9.89
CA GLU A 3 10.50 4.83 -9.38
C GLU A 3 10.66 4.01 -8.10
N ASN A 4 9.65 3.99 -7.23
CA ASN A 4 9.69 3.20 -6.01
C ASN A 4 9.63 1.70 -6.32
N ILE A 5 8.80 1.31 -7.28
CA ILE A 5 8.72 -0.08 -7.74
C ILE A 5 10.04 -0.51 -8.38
N LYS A 6 10.61 0.35 -9.23
CA LYS A 6 11.90 0.10 -9.87
C LYS A 6 13.00 -0.13 -8.85
N HIS A 7 13.07 0.73 -7.84
CA HIS A 7 14.07 0.62 -6.77
C HIS A 7 13.95 -0.70 -6.00
N ILE A 8 12.73 -1.10 -5.68
CA ILE A 8 12.45 -2.36 -5.00
C ILE A 8 12.84 -3.56 -5.88
N ALA A 9 12.57 -3.49 -7.18
CA ALA A 9 12.96 -4.53 -8.12
C ALA A 9 14.50 -4.67 -8.17
N GLU A 10 15.23 -3.57 -8.20
CA GLU A 10 16.69 -3.57 -8.16
C GLU A 10 17.22 -4.22 -6.87
N GLN A 11 16.63 -3.88 -5.73
CA GLN A 11 16.98 -4.48 -4.44
C GLN A 11 16.67 -5.98 -4.40
N SER A 12 15.67 -6.42 -5.16
CA SER A 12 15.27 -7.83 -5.23
C SER A 12 16.17 -8.67 -6.15
N GLY A 13 17.13 -8.04 -6.83
CA GLY A 13 18.08 -8.73 -7.68
C GLY A 13 17.80 -8.67 -9.18
N PHE A 14 16.78 -7.91 -9.60
CA PHE A 14 16.54 -7.70 -11.02
C PHE A 14 17.60 -6.77 -11.61
N THR A 15 18.13 -7.15 -12.78
CA THR A 15 19.05 -6.28 -13.52
C THR A 15 18.28 -5.17 -14.24
N SER A 16 18.96 -4.10 -14.62
CA SER A 16 18.34 -3.02 -15.40
C SER A 16 17.70 -3.53 -16.69
N SER A 17 18.36 -4.48 -17.35
CA SER A 17 17.83 -5.10 -18.58
C SER A 17 16.53 -5.88 -18.33
N GLN A 18 16.49 -6.65 -17.24
CA GLN A 18 15.29 -7.40 -16.85
C GLN A 18 14.13 -6.46 -16.51
N ILE A 19 14.42 -5.38 -15.81
CA ILE A 19 13.42 -4.38 -15.45
C ILE A 19 12.86 -3.71 -16.70
N ASP A 20 13.72 -3.33 -17.64
CA ASP A 20 13.31 -2.69 -18.88
C ASP A 20 12.46 -3.63 -19.76
N ASP A 21 12.89 -4.89 -19.89
CA ASP A 21 12.20 -5.89 -20.71
C ASP A 21 10.82 -6.27 -20.15
N GLU A 22 10.68 -6.33 -18.82
CA GLU A 22 9.47 -6.80 -18.15
C GLU A 22 8.76 -5.69 -17.35
N SER A 23 9.05 -4.43 -17.67
CA SER A 23 8.56 -3.29 -16.89
C SER A 23 7.03 -3.27 -16.72
N ILE A 24 6.28 -3.57 -17.78
CA ILE A 24 4.82 -3.57 -17.73
C ILE A 24 4.30 -4.64 -16.78
N LYS A 25 4.85 -5.85 -16.88
CA LYS A 25 4.45 -6.99 -16.05
C LYS A 25 4.87 -6.81 -14.60
N LEU A 26 6.09 -6.31 -14.35
CA LEU A 26 6.58 -6.04 -13.01
C LEU A 26 5.75 -4.97 -12.31
N GLU A 27 5.44 -3.90 -13.02
CA GLU A 27 4.61 -2.83 -12.46
C GLU A 27 3.19 -3.32 -12.16
N ALA A 28 2.58 -4.07 -13.08
CA ALA A 28 1.25 -4.64 -12.87
C ALA A 28 1.24 -5.61 -11.69
N PHE A 29 2.23 -6.48 -11.59
CA PHE A 29 2.38 -7.44 -10.49
C PHE A 29 2.51 -6.72 -9.14
N ALA A 30 3.41 -5.74 -9.07
CA ALA A 30 3.62 -4.96 -7.85
C ALA A 30 2.35 -4.22 -7.43
N LYS A 31 1.67 -3.57 -8.35
CA LYS A 31 0.43 -2.83 -8.07
C LYS A 31 -0.69 -3.76 -7.62
N LEU A 32 -0.81 -4.95 -8.18
CA LEU A 32 -1.81 -5.93 -7.74
C LEU A 32 -1.55 -6.40 -6.31
N ILE A 33 -0.30 -6.66 -5.95
CA ILE A 33 0.06 -7.00 -4.57
C ILE A 33 -0.31 -5.85 -3.62
N MET A 34 0.02 -4.63 -3.99
CA MET A 34 -0.28 -3.45 -3.17
C MET A 34 -1.78 -3.23 -3.02
N LYS A 35 -2.56 -3.48 -4.06
CA LYS A 35 -4.03 -3.43 -3.99
C LYS A 35 -4.58 -4.44 -2.99
N GLU A 36 -4.03 -5.66 -2.98
CA GLU A 36 -4.41 -6.65 -1.97
C GLU A 36 -4.08 -6.18 -0.55
N CYS A 37 -2.90 -5.61 -0.35
CA CYS A 37 -2.51 -5.06 0.95
C CYS A 37 -3.44 -3.91 1.39
N VAL A 38 -3.73 -2.98 0.49
CA VAL A 38 -4.64 -1.87 0.75
C VAL A 38 -6.03 -2.37 1.11
N LYS A 39 -6.50 -3.42 0.43
CA LYS A 39 -7.79 -4.05 0.73
C LYS A 39 -7.87 -4.53 2.18
N TYR A 40 -6.82 -5.17 2.69
CA TYR A 40 -6.78 -5.61 4.09
C TYR A 40 -6.79 -4.44 5.06
N ILE A 41 -6.14 -3.34 4.73
CA ILE A 41 -6.17 -2.12 5.53
C ILE A 41 -7.60 -1.55 5.56
N GLU A 42 -8.27 -1.49 4.40
CA GLU A 42 -9.63 -0.98 4.28
C GLU A 42 -10.68 -1.87 4.97
N GLN A 43 -10.45 -3.18 5.01
CA GLN A 43 -11.37 -4.15 5.62
C GLN A 43 -11.10 -4.36 7.11
N HIS A 44 -10.08 -3.74 7.67
CA HIS A 44 -9.77 -3.92 9.08
C HIS A 44 -10.91 -3.39 9.96
N GLU A 45 -11.45 -4.27 10.81
CA GLU A 45 -12.50 -3.91 11.75
C GLU A 45 -11.89 -3.24 12.98
N ILE A 46 -12.40 -2.07 13.31
CA ILE A 46 -11.97 -1.34 14.48
C ILE A 46 -13.01 -1.55 15.57
N PRO A 47 -12.63 -2.13 16.74
CA PRO A 47 -13.57 -2.32 17.82
C PRO A 47 -14.19 -1.00 18.26
N VAL A 48 -15.51 -0.96 18.40
CA VAL A 48 -16.23 0.22 18.87
C VAL A 48 -16.27 0.22 20.38
N GLY A 49 -15.73 1.28 20.99
CA GLY A 49 -15.82 1.46 22.44
C GLY A 49 -17.15 2.06 22.85
N ASN A 50 -17.61 1.73 24.06
CA ASN A 50 -18.87 2.24 24.64
C ASN A 50 -18.68 3.52 25.43
N SER A 51 -17.47 4.12 25.40
CA SER A 51 -17.14 5.35 26.10
C SER A 51 -16.63 6.41 25.11
N ALA A 52 -16.63 7.67 25.53
CA ALA A 52 -16.07 8.75 24.74
C ALA A 52 -14.60 8.50 24.40
N ALA A 53 -13.84 7.97 25.34
CA ALA A 53 -12.43 7.63 25.12
C ALA A 53 -12.29 6.50 24.10
N GLY A 54 -13.15 5.50 24.15
CA GLY A 54 -13.17 4.40 23.19
C GLY A 54 -13.52 4.86 21.77
N GLU A 55 -14.51 5.74 21.65
CA GLU A 55 -14.88 6.32 20.36
C GLU A 55 -13.75 7.15 19.77
N LEU A 56 -13.05 7.93 20.58
CA LEU A 56 -11.91 8.74 20.17
C LEU A 56 -10.75 7.84 19.71
N ALA A 57 -10.48 6.75 20.41
CA ALA A 57 -9.45 5.79 20.04
C ALA A 57 -9.78 5.13 18.70
N CYS A 58 -11.05 4.78 18.44
CA CYS A 58 -11.50 4.23 17.17
C CYS A 58 -11.29 5.23 16.03
N GLU A 59 -11.61 6.50 16.27
CA GLU A 59 -11.41 7.57 15.29
C GLU A 59 -9.93 7.75 14.93
N TRP A 60 -9.05 7.78 15.92
CA TRP A 60 -7.61 7.88 15.71
C TRP A 60 -7.06 6.68 14.92
N THR A 61 -7.50 5.49 15.26
CA THR A 61 -7.09 4.26 14.55
C THR A 61 -7.55 4.30 13.10
N TYR A 62 -8.80 4.69 12.87
CA TYR A 62 -9.34 4.83 11.52
C TYR A 62 -8.52 5.83 10.70
N ASN A 63 -8.21 7.00 11.27
CA ASN A 63 -7.43 8.02 10.59
C ASN A 63 -6.01 7.54 10.28
N ALA A 64 -5.38 6.82 11.20
CA ALA A 64 -4.04 6.26 10.98
C ALA A 64 -4.03 5.25 9.84
N LEU A 65 -5.00 4.34 9.79
CA LEU A 65 -5.13 3.35 8.72
C LEU A 65 -5.38 4.02 7.36
N LYS A 66 -6.21 5.06 7.35
CA LYS A 66 -6.50 5.83 6.14
C LYS A 66 -5.24 6.53 5.61
N GLU A 67 -4.45 7.13 6.50
CA GLU A 67 -3.21 7.80 6.12
C GLU A 67 -2.20 6.82 5.52
N ILE A 68 -2.04 5.64 6.13
CA ILE A 68 -1.15 4.59 5.62
C ILE A 68 -1.60 4.14 4.23
N ARG A 69 -2.88 3.87 4.07
CA ARG A 69 -3.47 3.48 2.79
C ARG A 69 -3.21 4.53 1.69
N ASP A 70 -3.49 5.79 2.00
CA ASP A 70 -3.34 6.89 1.06
C ASP A 70 -1.87 7.10 0.68
N GLU A 71 -0.96 6.94 1.64
CA GLU A 71 0.48 7.04 1.39
C GLU A 71 0.97 5.93 0.46
N ILE A 72 0.52 4.69 0.66
CA ILE A 72 0.85 3.57 -0.23
C ILE A 72 0.36 3.87 -1.65
N LYS A 73 -0.89 4.31 -1.78
CA LYS A 73 -1.47 4.63 -3.08
C LYS A 73 -0.71 5.73 -3.80
N GLU A 74 -0.31 6.76 -3.08
CA GLU A 74 0.42 7.89 -3.63
C GLU A 74 1.82 7.48 -4.09
N LYS A 75 2.57 6.79 -3.23
CA LYS A 75 3.96 6.41 -3.53
C LYS A 75 4.09 5.46 -4.71
N PHE A 76 3.13 4.57 -4.88
CA PHE A 76 3.21 3.51 -5.88
C PHE A 76 2.20 3.68 -7.02
N ASP A 77 1.52 4.81 -7.09
CA ASP A 77 0.50 5.10 -8.12
C ASP A 77 -0.59 4.02 -8.19
N VAL A 78 -1.02 3.51 -7.06
CA VAL A 78 -2.10 2.52 -6.97
C VAL A 78 -3.43 3.24 -6.89
N LYS A 79 -4.35 2.91 -7.79
CA LYS A 79 -5.69 3.50 -7.83
C LYS A 79 -6.74 2.60 -7.19
#